data_d1e6e423799b920c209863b7ab94adfc
#
_entry.id   d1e6e423799b920c209863b7ab94adfc
#
_cell.length_a   1.000
_cell.length_b   1.000
_cell.length_c   1.000
_cell.angle_alpha   90.00
_cell.angle_beta   90.00
_cell.angle_gamma   90.00
#
_symmetry.space_group_name_H-M   'P 1'
#
loop_
_entity.id
_entity.type
_entity.pdbx_description
1 polymer ?
#
loop_
_entity_poly.entity_id
_entity_poly.type
_entity_poly.pdbx_seq_one_letter_code
_entity_poly.pdbx_strand_id
1 'polypeptide(L)'
;VKRIAAHLVDRTNLNTNIRHVRRMNGGVMVNIEGQGEIWFDAVVLAAHADQSLALIQDASEDERDILSAFQFQTNLAVLHSDAKLMPKRRGAWAAWNYVSDSLPGQPRVANLGTAGPAVANDLCLTYWMTRLQSIDLAYPLYETLNPRTMPDEELIHGEFHYRHPVFDHKAIAAQPRLGKIQGKNGLFFAGAWTGFG
;
A
#
# COMPACT_ATOMS: atom_id res chain seq x y z
N VAL A 1 13.63 -4.52 9.12
CA VAL A 1 14.11 -4.48 7.72
C VAL A 1 15.56 -4.92 7.63
N LYS A 2 16.56 -4.27 8.28
CA LYS A 2 18.00 -4.61 8.16
C LYS A 2 18.31 -6.09 8.42
N ARG A 3 17.70 -6.73 9.44
CA ARG A 3 17.92 -8.16 9.75
C ARG A 3 17.37 -9.09 8.65
N ILE A 4 16.22 -8.74 8.05
CA ILE A 4 15.63 -9.51 6.94
C ILE A 4 16.47 -9.35 5.68
N ALA A 5 16.95 -8.13 5.40
CA ALA A 5 17.74 -7.83 4.23
C ALA A 5 19.21 -8.26 4.31
N ALA A 6 19.69 -8.68 5.48
CA ALA A 6 21.12 -8.97 5.69
C ALA A 6 21.72 -10.00 4.71
N HIS A 7 20.92 -10.98 4.29
CA HIS A 7 21.33 -12.01 3.32
C HIS A 7 21.18 -11.57 1.85
N LEU A 8 20.61 -10.39 1.60
CA LEU A 8 20.30 -9.88 0.27
C LEU A 8 21.11 -8.63 -0.09
N VAL A 9 21.99 -8.16 0.82
CA VAL A 9 22.71 -6.87 0.64
C VAL A 9 23.46 -6.85 -0.69
N ASP A 10 24.20 -7.92 -1.01
CA ASP A 10 24.98 -8.02 -2.25
C ASP A 10 24.15 -8.28 -3.51
N ARG A 11 22.83 -8.48 -3.33
CA ARG A 11 21.86 -8.75 -4.40
C ARG A 11 20.79 -7.68 -4.50
N THR A 12 20.95 -6.57 -3.76
CA THR A 12 20.00 -5.47 -3.71
C THR A 12 20.57 -4.25 -4.42
N ASN A 13 19.91 -3.83 -5.48
CA ASN A 13 20.24 -2.62 -6.20
C ASN A 13 19.21 -1.54 -5.81
N LEU A 14 19.64 -0.56 -5.02
CA LEU A 14 18.82 0.59 -4.64
C LEU A 14 18.94 1.69 -5.69
N ASN A 15 17.96 2.60 -5.72
CA ASN A 15 17.91 3.72 -6.66
C ASN A 15 18.02 3.29 -8.14
N THR A 16 17.45 2.12 -8.44
CA THR A 16 17.47 1.52 -9.76
C THR A 16 16.12 1.74 -10.43
N ASN A 17 16.12 2.42 -11.56
CA ASN A 17 14.92 2.67 -12.34
C ASN A 17 14.70 1.55 -13.36
N ILE A 18 13.64 0.78 -13.20
CA ILE A 18 13.19 -0.21 -14.19
C ILE A 18 12.29 0.49 -15.19
N ARG A 19 12.69 0.47 -16.46
CA ARG A 19 11.94 1.11 -17.55
C ARG A 19 10.79 0.23 -18.03
N HIS A 20 11.07 -1.07 -18.24
CA HIS A 20 10.07 -2.04 -18.64
C HIS A 20 10.55 -3.47 -18.43
N VAL A 21 9.59 -4.39 -18.48
CA VAL A 21 9.82 -5.83 -18.56
C VAL A 21 9.11 -6.39 -19.78
N ARG A 22 9.67 -7.41 -20.41
CA ARG A 22 9.04 -8.15 -21.52
C ARG A 22 9.40 -9.62 -21.47
N ARG A 23 8.50 -10.45 -21.90
CA ARG A 23 8.75 -11.89 -21.98
C ARG A 23 9.64 -12.24 -23.14
N MET A 24 10.45 -13.27 -22.95
CA MET A 24 11.30 -13.88 -23.97
C MET A 24 11.15 -15.40 -23.89
N ASN A 25 11.67 -16.10 -24.90
CA ASN A 25 11.73 -17.57 -24.82
C ASN A 25 12.55 -18.01 -23.61
N GLY A 26 11.88 -18.68 -22.66
CA GLY A 26 12.50 -19.25 -21.46
C GLY A 26 12.73 -18.29 -20.30
N GLY A 27 12.26 -17.02 -20.37
CA GLY A 27 12.42 -16.08 -19.26
C GLY A 27 11.85 -14.69 -19.52
N VAL A 28 12.35 -13.73 -18.76
CA VAL A 28 11.89 -12.34 -18.78
C VAL A 28 13.09 -11.40 -18.91
N MET A 29 13.00 -10.47 -19.85
CA MET A 29 13.97 -9.40 -20.02
C MET A 29 13.54 -8.17 -19.21
N VAL A 30 14.46 -7.63 -18.41
CA VAL A 30 14.25 -6.41 -17.61
C VAL A 30 15.16 -5.31 -18.16
N ASN A 31 14.56 -4.20 -18.58
CA ASN A 31 15.30 -3.04 -19.00
C ASN A 31 15.55 -2.10 -17.81
N ILE A 32 16.82 -1.92 -17.48
CA ILE A 32 17.27 -1.10 -16.35
C ILE A 32 17.95 0.16 -16.89
N GLU A 33 17.51 1.32 -16.41
CA GLU A 33 18.09 2.59 -16.81
C GLU A 33 19.59 2.64 -16.53
N GLY A 34 20.39 2.99 -17.55
CA GLY A 34 21.85 3.04 -17.47
C GLY A 34 22.58 1.69 -17.49
N GLN A 35 21.86 0.56 -17.41
CA GLN A 35 22.45 -0.79 -17.46
C GLN A 35 22.01 -1.59 -18.69
N GLY A 36 20.91 -1.18 -19.35
CA GLY A 36 20.36 -1.90 -20.50
C GLY A 36 19.46 -3.07 -20.13
N GLU A 37 19.40 -4.07 -20.99
CA GLU A 37 18.54 -5.24 -20.82
C GLU A 37 19.29 -6.39 -20.13
N ILE A 38 18.68 -6.92 -19.06
CA ILE A 38 19.19 -8.08 -18.30
C ILE A 38 18.14 -9.19 -18.33
N TRP A 39 18.58 -10.40 -18.62
CA TRP A 39 17.70 -11.58 -18.68
C TRP A 39 17.61 -12.27 -17.32
N PHE A 40 16.40 -12.77 -16.99
CA PHE A 40 16.10 -13.54 -15.78
C PHE A 40 15.18 -14.73 -16.13
N ASP A 41 15.32 -15.87 -15.44
CA ASP A 41 14.43 -17.02 -15.56
C ASP A 41 12.99 -16.66 -15.17
N ALA A 42 12.84 -15.82 -14.15
CA ALA A 42 11.57 -15.33 -13.65
C ALA A 42 11.71 -13.95 -12.97
N VAL A 43 10.62 -13.17 -13.01
CA VAL A 43 10.54 -11.84 -12.38
C VAL A 43 9.29 -11.77 -11.52
N VAL A 44 9.42 -11.25 -10.30
CA VAL A 44 8.30 -10.91 -9.42
C VAL A 44 8.14 -9.38 -9.40
N LEU A 45 7.02 -8.88 -9.92
CA LEU A 45 6.64 -7.48 -9.80
C LEU A 45 5.92 -7.28 -8.46
N ALA A 46 6.66 -6.75 -7.46
CA ALA A 46 6.15 -6.47 -6.11
C ALA A 46 5.78 -4.99 -5.93
N ALA A 47 5.38 -4.33 -7.00
CA ALA A 47 4.90 -2.94 -7.05
C ALA A 47 3.36 -2.89 -7.00
N HIS A 48 2.78 -1.69 -7.03
CA HIS A 48 1.33 -1.54 -7.21
C HIS A 48 0.88 -2.16 -8.54
N ALA A 49 -0.39 -2.61 -8.61
CA ALA A 49 -0.91 -3.26 -9.81
C ALA A 49 -0.85 -2.36 -11.06
N ASP A 50 -1.19 -1.08 -10.91
CA ASP A 50 -1.09 -0.08 -11.97
C ASP A 50 0.36 0.16 -12.43
N GLN A 51 1.30 0.23 -11.49
CA GLN A 51 2.73 0.35 -11.78
C GLN A 51 3.27 -0.93 -12.45
N SER A 52 2.88 -2.10 -11.94
CA SER A 52 3.24 -3.39 -12.54
C SER A 52 2.76 -3.49 -13.99
N LEU A 53 1.50 -3.11 -14.24
CA LEU A 53 0.94 -3.10 -15.59
C LEU A 53 1.69 -2.13 -16.53
N ALA A 54 2.05 -0.95 -16.03
CA ALA A 54 2.79 0.05 -16.80
C ALA A 54 4.20 -0.41 -17.20
N LEU A 55 4.81 -1.31 -16.41
CA LEU A 55 6.13 -1.86 -16.71
C LEU A 55 6.10 -2.96 -17.77
N ILE A 56 4.97 -3.67 -17.97
CA ILE A 56 4.88 -4.82 -18.87
C ILE A 56 4.65 -4.33 -20.30
N GLN A 57 5.62 -4.53 -21.20
CA GLN A 57 5.49 -4.12 -22.60
C GLN A 57 4.50 -5.00 -23.38
N ASP A 58 4.49 -6.28 -23.09
CA ASP A 58 3.73 -7.32 -23.77
C ASP A 58 2.57 -7.86 -22.94
N ALA A 59 1.94 -6.98 -22.14
CA ALA A 59 0.83 -7.35 -21.27
C ALA A 59 -0.30 -8.02 -22.07
N SER A 60 -0.75 -9.18 -21.60
CA SER A 60 -1.89 -9.89 -22.15
C SER A 60 -3.22 -9.18 -21.84
N GLU A 61 -4.30 -9.60 -22.50
CA GLU A 61 -5.65 -9.11 -22.20
C GLU A 61 -6.04 -9.41 -20.74
N ASP A 62 -5.80 -10.63 -20.26
CA ASP A 62 -6.07 -11.00 -18.87
C ASP A 62 -5.29 -10.13 -17.87
N GLU A 63 -4.03 -9.82 -18.15
CA GLU A 63 -3.23 -8.95 -17.30
C GLU A 63 -3.77 -7.51 -17.27
N ARG A 64 -4.11 -6.96 -18.42
CA ARG A 64 -4.72 -5.63 -18.52
C ARG A 64 -6.03 -5.58 -17.74
N ASP A 65 -6.91 -6.54 -17.95
CA ASP A 65 -8.22 -6.60 -17.30
C ASP A 65 -8.11 -6.78 -15.77
N ILE A 66 -7.25 -7.72 -15.32
CA ILE A 66 -7.10 -8.01 -13.90
C ILE A 66 -6.34 -6.89 -13.16
N LEU A 67 -5.19 -6.45 -13.69
CA LEU A 67 -4.37 -5.47 -12.99
C LEU A 67 -5.00 -4.06 -12.98
N SER A 68 -5.73 -3.68 -14.03
CA SER A 68 -6.43 -2.39 -14.08
C SER A 68 -7.63 -2.30 -13.13
N ALA A 69 -8.12 -3.43 -12.61
CA ALA A 69 -9.20 -3.45 -11.63
C ALA A 69 -8.78 -2.89 -10.26
N PHE A 70 -7.48 -2.88 -9.96
CA PHE A 70 -6.97 -2.39 -8.69
C PHE A 70 -6.64 -0.90 -8.77
N GLN A 71 -7.44 -0.09 -8.11
CA GLN A 71 -7.22 1.34 -7.96
C GLN A 71 -6.42 1.65 -6.70
N PHE A 72 -5.70 2.77 -6.71
CA PHE A 72 -4.90 3.22 -5.57
C PHE A 72 -5.26 4.65 -5.20
N GLN A 73 -5.45 4.88 -3.91
CA GLN A 73 -5.77 6.18 -3.34
C GLN A 73 -4.57 6.71 -2.56
N THR A 74 -4.25 7.99 -2.76
CA THR A 74 -3.24 8.68 -1.96
C THR A 74 -3.84 9.08 -0.61
N ASN A 75 -3.15 8.73 0.47
CA ASN A 75 -3.48 9.11 1.83
C ASN A 75 -2.31 9.88 2.45
N LEU A 76 -2.61 10.93 3.20
CA LEU A 76 -1.64 11.61 4.06
C LEU A 76 -1.48 10.80 5.34
N ALA A 77 -0.26 10.39 5.68
CA ALA A 77 0.11 9.80 6.94
C ALA A 77 0.95 10.81 7.73
N VAL A 78 0.52 11.17 8.93
CA VAL A 78 1.24 12.06 9.82
C VAL A 78 1.75 11.27 11.01
N LEU A 79 3.07 11.26 11.20
CA LEU A 79 3.73 10.67 12.37
C LEU A 79 3.86 11.77 13.44
N HIS A 80 3.33 11.54 14.64
CA HIS A 80 3.24 12.58 15.66
C HIS A 80 3.21 12.01 17.08
N SER A 81 3.36 12.90 18.09
CA SER A 81 3.23 12.60 19.53
C SER A 81 1.97 13.18 20.16
N ASP A 82 1.08 13.80 19.37
CA ASP A 82 -0.11 14.48 19.87
C ASP A 82 -1.24 13.48 20.19
N ALA A 83 -1.53 13.31 21.46
CA ALA A 83 -2.58 12.41 21.95
C ALA A 83 -4.02 12.92 21.70
N LYS A 84 -4.22 14.17 21.26
CA LYS A 84 -5.56 14.73 21.03
C LYS A 84 -6.32 14.03 19.88
N LEU A 85 -5.60 13.35 18.97
CA LEU A 85 -6.19 12.56 17.90
C LEU A 85 -6.64 11.15 18.33
N MET A 86 -6.32 10.76 19.56
CA MET A 86 -6.77 9.51 20.18
C MET A 86 -8.15 9.69 20.81
N PRO A 87 -8.89 8.59 21.06
CA PRO A 87 -10.17 8.66 21.75
C PRO A 87 -10.04 9.38 23.11
N LYS A 88 -11.02 10.24 23.46
CA LYS A 88 -11.01 11.01 24.72
C LYS A 88 -10.88 10.15 25.98
N ARG A 89 -11.49 8.95 25.97
CA ARG A 89 -11.39 7.98 27.07
C ARG A 89 -10.18 7.08 26.86
N ARG A 90 -9.19 7.16 27.72
CA ARG A 90 -7.98 6.32 27.62
C ARG A 90 -8.26 4.82 27.61
N GLY A 91 -9.30 4.38 28.34
CA GLY A 91 -9.73 2.97 28.33
C GLY A 91 -10.30 2.48 27.00
N ALA A 92 -10.60 3.39 26.06
CA ALA A 92 -11.03 3.06 24.71
C ALA A 92 -9.87 3.01 23.70
N TRP A 93 -8.65 3.27 24.14
CA TRP A 93 -7.50 3.25 23.25
C TRP A 93 -7.18 1.83 22.79
N ALA A 94 -7.24 1.63 21.50
CA ALA A 94 -6.81 0.41 20.82
C ALA A 94 -5.52 0.66 20.03
N ALA A 95 -4.90 -0.39 19.52
CA ALA A 95 -3.77 -0.25 18.61
C ALA A 95 -4.16 0.51 17.32
N TRP A 96 -5.42 0.39 16.91
CA TRP A 96 -6.05 1.06 15.76
C TRP A 96 -7.30 1.78 16.23
N ASN A 97 -7.39 3.09 16.01
CA ASN A 97 -8.49 3.93 16.46
C ASN A 97 -9.10 4.64 15.26
N TYR A 98 -10.28 4.19 14.87
CA TYR A 98 -11.06 4.83 13.82
C TYR A 98 -11.98 5.88 14.42
N VAL A 99 -11.91 7.11 13.92
CA VAL A 99 -12.76 8.22 14.34
C VAL A 99 -13.67 8.60 13.18
N SER A 100 -14.99 8.44 13.39
CA SER A 100 -16.02 8.85 12.44
C SER A 100 -16.98 9.84 13.12
N ASP A 101 -17.36 10.91 12.42
CA ASP A 101 -18.39 11.85 12.87
C ASP A 101 -19.82 11.39 12.54
N SER A 102 -19.98 10.14 12.11
CA SER A 102 -21.31 9.60 11.85
C SER A 102 -22.15 9.69 13.12
N LEU A 103 -23.26 10.43 13.05
CA LEU A 103 -24.23 10.54 14.15
C LEU A 103 -24.78 9.15 14.51
N PRO A 104 -25.08 8.90 15.81
CA PRO A 104 -25.75 7.67 16.22
C PRO A 104 -27.06 7.48 15.44
N GLY A 105 -27.23 6.34 14.76
CA GLY A 105 -28.43 6.00 14.01
C GLY A 105 -28.37 6.22 12.49
N GLN A 106 -27.31 6.84 11.97
CA GLN A 106 -27.08 6.79 10.52
C GLN A 106 -26.38 5.45 10.17
N PRO A 107 -26.76 4.80 9.05
CA PRO A 107 -26.08 3.60 8.63
C PRO A 107 -24.60 3.95 8.48
N ARG A 108 -23.75 3.23 9.23
CA ARG A 108 -22.33 3.25 9.01
C ARG A 108 -22.10 2.64 7.63
N VAL A 109 -22.09 3.49 6.63
CA VAL A 109 -21.53 3.11 5.36
C VAL A 109 -20.03 3.09 5.64
N ALA A 110 -19.56 1.97 6.17
CA ALA A 110 -18.18 1.59 6.00
C ALA A 110 -18.00 1.38 4.50
N ASN A 111 -17.88 2.47 3.75
CA ASN A 111 -17.50 2.45 2.34
C ASN A 111 -16.02 2.11 2.25
N LEU A 112 -15.68 0.91 2.74
CA LEU A 112 -14.53 0.18 2.31
C LEU A 112 -14.76 -0.17 0.83
N GLY A 113 -14.67 0.80 -0.07
CA GLY A 113 -14.64 0.48 -1.48
C GLY A 113 -15.66 1.14 -2.41
N THR A 114 -16.45 2.13 -2.01
CA THR A 114 -17.20 2.90 -3.00
C THR A 114 -16.45 4.20 -3.29
N ALA A 115 -15.64 4.16 -4.33
CA ALA A 115 -14.93 5.31 -4.86
C ALA A 115 -15.91 6.30 -5.52
N GLY A 116 -16.39 7.24 -4.71
CA GLY A 116 -16.80 8.55 -5.20
C GLY A 116 -15.83 9.58 -4.62
N PRO A 117 -15.50 10.66 -5.33
CA PRO A 117 -14.51 11.65 -4.87
C PRO A 117 -14.88 12.35 -3.54
N ALA A 118 -16.10 12.17 -3.04
CA ALA A 118 -16.59 12.76 -1.78
C ALA A 118 -16.45 11.85 -0.53
N VAL A 119 -16.16 10.56 -0.68
CA VAL A 119 -16.17 9.58 0.43
C VAL A 119 -14.75 9.24 0.90
N ALA A 120 -13.74 9.56 0.10
CA ALA A 120 -12.34 9.32 0.41
C ALA A 120 -11.82 10.12 1.62
N ASN A 121 -12.48 11.22 1.98
CA ASN A 121 -12.04 12.13 3.05
C ASN A 121 -12.57 11.77 4.45
N ASP A 122 -13.44 10.76 4.59
CA ASP A 122 -14.05 10.41 5.88
C ASP A 122 -13.24 9.41 6.72
N LEU A 123 -12.23 8.78 6.15
CA LEU A 123 -11.40 7.83 6.86
C LEU A 123 -10.30 8.55 7.64
N CYS A 124 -10.51 8.79 8.92
CA CYS A 124 -9.46 9.18 9.86
C CYS A 124 -9.14 7.99 10.76
N LEU A 125 -7.92 7.49 10.68
CA LEU A 125 -7.45 6.34 11.43
C LEU A 125 -6.16 6.67 12.14
N THR A 126 -6.14 6.53 13.47
CA THR A 126 -4.93 6.73 14.27
C THR A 126 -4.40 5.39 14.79
N TYR A 127 -3.17 5.06 14.43
CA TYR A 127 -2.41 3.95 14.96
C TYR A 127 -1.67 4.37 16.23
N TRP A 128 -1.79 3.59 17.30
CA TRP A 128 -0.96 3.75 18.49
C TRP A 128 0.35 2.99 18.30
N MET A 129 1.33 3.64 17.68
CA MET A 129 2.61 3.02 17.30
C MET A 129 3.40 2.54 18.50
N THR A 130 3.35 3.29 19.62
CA THR A 130 3.97 2.90 20.89
C THR A 130 3.54 1.48 21.31
N ARG A 131 2.24 1.17 21.19
CA ARG A 131 1.72 -0.17 21.51
C ARG A 131 2.02 -1.21 20.42
N LEU A 132 1.90 -0.83 19.15
CA LEU A 132 2.12 -1.74 18.02
C LEU A 132 3.58 -2.21 17.91
N GLN A 133 4.53 -1.34 18.25
CA GLN A 133 5.95 -1.62 18.09
C GLN A 133 6.67 -1.82 19.42
N SER A 134 5.94 -1.94 20.54
CA SER A 134 6.52 -2.11 21.88
C SER A 134 7.55 -1.03 22.22
N ILE A 135 7.26 0.22 21.83
CA ILE A 135 8.07 1.39 22.17
C ILE A 135 7.80 1.75 23.63
N ASP A 136 8.80 2.26 24.34
CA ASP A 136 8.62 2.73 25.71
C ASP A 136 7.53 3.81 25.79
N LEU A 137 6.62 3.68 26.76
CA LEU A 137 5.50 4.60 26.97
C LEU A 137 5.93 6.05 27.29
N ALA A 138 7.18 6.25 27.70
CA ALA A 138 7.78 7.57 27.84
C ALA A 138 7.89 8.33 26.49
N TYR A 139 7.84 7.59 25.36
CA TYR A 139 7.91 8.15 24.02
C TYR A 139 6.59 7.88 23.27
N PRO A 140 5.53 8.67 23.52
CA PRO A 140 4.26 8.49 22.83
C PRO A 140 4.44 8.70 21.33
N LEU A 141 3.98 7.75 20.53
CA LEU A 141 4.09 7.81 19.08
C LEU A 141 2.80 7.31 18.43
N TYR A 142 2.28 8.11 17.54
CA TYR A 142 1.07 7.85 16.77
C TYR A 142 1.33 8.08 15.29
N GLU A 143 0.57 7.38 14.46
CA GLU A 143 0.48 7.65 13.03
C GLU A 143 -0.98 7.83 12.68
N THR A 144 -1.35 8.99 12.16
CA THR A 144 -2.73 9.27 11.75
C THR A 144 -2.82 9.39 10.23
N LEU A 145 -3.68 8.55 9.65
CA LEU A 145 -4.04 8.64 8.24
C LEU A 145 -5.19 9.64 8.07
N ASN A 146 -5.02 10.55 7.12
CA ASN A 146 -5.97 11.59 6.76
C ASN A 146 -6.54 12.32 7.99
N PRO A 147 -5.71 12.95 8.82
CA PRO A 147 -6.16 13.65 10.01
C PRO A 147 -7.15 14.75 9.64
N ARG A 148 -8.32 14.76 10.29
CA ARG A 148 -9.32 15.83 10.12
C ARG A 148 -8.87 17.15 10.71
N THR A 149 -8.12 17.06 11.80
CA THR A 149 -7.43 18.17 12.43
C THR A 149 -5.98 17.78 12.54
N MET A 150 -5.09 18.63 12.04
CA MET A 150 -3.66 18.36 12.16
C MET A 150 -3.23 18.29 13.61
N PRO A 151 -2.26 17.43 13.96
CA PRO A 151 -1.57 17.50 15.24
C PRO A 151 -0.95 18.89 15.46
N ASP A 152 -0.61 19.22 16.69
CA ASP A 152 0.16 20.42 16.96
C ASP A 152 1.51 20.35 16.26
N GLU A 153 1.90 21.42 15.57
CA GLU A 153 3.06 21.45 14.66
C GLU A 153 4.36 20.99 15.35
N GLU A 154 4.55 21.39 16.62
CA GLU A 154 5.71 21.00 17.43
C GLU A 154 5.74 19.50 17.77
N LEU A 155 4.60 18.79 17.64
CA LEU A 155 4.47 17.38 17.92
C LEU A 155 4.49 16.51 16.64
N ILE A 156 4.62 17.12 15.45
CA ILE A 156 4.75 16.41 14.18
C ILE A 156 6.21 15.99 13.97
N HIS A 157 6.41 14.70 13.70
CA HIS A 157 7.72 14.12 13.40
C HIS A 157 7.94 13.91 11.91
N GLY A 158 6.86 13.87 11.11
CA GLY A 158 6.93 13.74 9.66
C GLY A 158 5.57 13.57 9.02
N GLU A 159 5.51 13.97 7.75
CA GLU A 159 4.34 13.82 6.88
C GLU A 159 4.73 13.00 5.66
N PHE A 160 3.89 12.02 5.31
CA PHE A 160 4.16 11.08 4.24
C PHE A 160 2.91 10.87 3.38
N HIS A 161 3.08 10.79 2.09
CA HIS A 161 2.01 10.45 1.17
C HIS A 161 2.18 9.01 0.69
N TYR A 162 1.23 8.16 1.08
CA TYR A 162 1.20 6.75 0.67
C TYR A 162 0.02 6.48 -0.25
N ARG A 163 0.24 5.65 -1.25
CA ARG A 163 -0.82 5.13 -2.09
C ARG A 163 -1.24 3.75 -1.56
N HIS A 164 -2.52 3.65 -1.16
CA HIS A 164 -3.09 2.39 -0.68
C HIS A 164 -4.06 1.81 -1.70
N PRO A 165 -4.13 0.47 -1.84
CA PRO A 165 -5.12 -0.16 -2.70
C PRO A 165 -6.53 0.10 -2.17
N VAL A 166 -7.46 0.33 -3.11
CA VAL A 166 -8.89 0.46 -2.82
C VAL A 166 -9.56 -0.86 -3.14
N PHE A 167 -10.14 -1.51 -2.14
CA PHE A 167 -10.84 -2.78 -2.30
C PHE A 167 -12.32 -2.55 -2.64
N ASP A 168 -12.56 -2.01 -3.83
CA ASP A 168 -13.91 -1.88 -4.39
C ASP A 168 -14.42 -3.22 -4.96
N HIS A 169 -15.64 -3.23 -5.47
CA HIS A 169 -16.22 -4.44 -6.05
C HIS A 169 -15.39 -5.01 -7.22
N LYS A 170 -14.71 -4.13 -7.99
CA LYS A 170 -13.88 -4.56 -9.11
C LYS A 170 -12.60 -5.25 -8.62
N ALA A 171 -11.93 -4.65 -7.65
CA ALA A 171 -10.73 -5.22 -7.03
C ALA A 171 -11.05 -6.57 -6.36
N ILE A 172 -12.14 -6.66 -5.58
CA ILE A 172 -12.57 -7.91 -4.93
C ILE A 172 -12.89 -8.99 -5.96
N ALA A 173 -13.56 -8.65 -7.06
CA ALA A 173 -13.86 -9.60 -8.14
C ALA A 173 -12.62 -10.03 -8.93
N ALA A 174 -11.58 -9.20 -8.97
CA ALA A 174 -10.33 -9.49 -9.67
C ALA A 174 -9.38 -10.40 -8.87
N GLN A 175 -9.37 -10.30 -7.53
CA GLN A 175 -8.47 -11.09 -6.67
C GLN A 175 -8.48 -12.60 -6.96
N PRO A 176 -9.62 -13.31 -7.02
CA PRO A 176 -9.63 -14.75 -7.32
C PRO A 176 -9.13 -15.07 -8.73
N ARG A 177 -9.10 -14.10 -9.63
CA ARG A 177 -8.63 -14.25 -11.01
C ARG A 177 -7.10 -14.10 -11.13
N LEU A 178 -6.40 -13.63 -10.10
CA LEU A 178 -4.94 -13.45 -10.10
C LEU A 178 -4.21 -14.74 -10.48
N GLY A 179 -4.74 -15.93 -10.11
CA GLY A 179 -4.17 -17.21 -10.51
C GLY A 179 -4.07 -17.41 -12.03
N LYS A 180 -4.85 -16.68 -12.84
CA LYS A 180 -4.78 -16.76 -14.31
C LYS A 180 -3.52 -16.13 -14.88
N ILE A 181 -2.94 -15.14 -14.18
CA ILE A 181 -1.78 -14.39 -14.66
C ILE A 181 -0.49 -14.73 -13.93
N GLN A 182 -0.58 -15.36 -12.73
CA GLN A 182 0.60 -15.74 -11.96
C GLN A 182 1.47 -16.76 -12.68
N GLY A 183 2.77 -16.45 -12.79
CA GLY A 183 3.78 -17.33 -13.35
C GLY A 183 3.73 -17.51 -14.86
N LYS A 184 2.85 -16.81 -15.57
CA LYS A 184 2.75 -16.91 -17.03
C LYS A 184 4.04 -16.44 -17.68
N ASN A 185 4.75 -17.39 -18.33
CA ASN A 185 6.04 -17.15 -18.97
C ASN A 185 7.06 -16.46 -18.05
N GLY A 186 7.13 -16.90 -16.79
CA GLY A 186 8.11 -16.41 -15.81
C GLY A 186 7.76 -15.10 -15.10
N LEU A 187 6.57 -14.51 -15.31
CA LEU A 187 6.19 -13.26 -14.66
C LEU A 187 5.21 -13.50 -13.51
N PHE A 188 5.53 -12.99 -12.33
CA PHE A 188 4.75 -13.12 -11.09
C PHE A 188 4.42 -11.75 -10.51
N PHE A 189 3.35 -11.70 -9.70
CA PHE A 189 2.86 -10.47 -9.05
C PHE A 189 2.73 -10.68 -7.56
N ALA A 190 3.14 -9.68 -6.77
CA ALA A 190 2.99 -9.65 -5.32
C ALA A 190 2.68 -8.23 -4.83
N GLY A 191 2.05 -8.13 -3.67
CA GLY A 191 1.76 -6.83 -3.04
C GLY A 191 0.51 -6.88 -2.17
N ALA A 192 0.29 -5.84 -1.37
CA ALA A 192 -0.86 -5.73 -0.46
C ALA A 192 -2.23 -5.79 -1.18
N TRP A 193 -2.27 -5.51 -2.47
CA TRP A 193 -3.48 -5.56 -3.31
C TRP A 193 -3.88 -6.97 -3.72
N THR A 194 -3.00 -7.96 -3.58
CA THR A 194 -3.28 -9.36 -3.96
C THR A 194 -4.13 -10.11 -2.93
N GLY A 195 -4.31 -9.54 -1.73
CA GLY A 195 -5.10 -10.09 -0.63
C GLY A 195 -5.53 -8.98 0.33
N PHE A 196 -5.98 -9.33 1.52
CA PHE A 196 -6.43 -8.36 2.52
C PHE A 196 -5.38 -8.05 3.61
N GLY A 197 -4.13 -8.27 3.33
CA GLY A 197 -2.99 -8.03 4.22
C GLY A 197 -2.38 -9.27 4.79
#